data_30da883c0c87262105e96baa42a8f7e0
#
_entry.id   30da883c0c87262105e96baa42a8f7e0
#
_cell.length_a   1.000
_cell.length_b   1.000
_cell.length_c   1.000
_cell.angle_alpha   90.00
_cell.angle_beta   90.00
_cell.angle_gamma   90.00
#
_symmetry.space_group_name_H-M   'P 1'
#
loop_
_entity.id
_entity.type
_entity.pdbx_description
1 polymer ?
#
loop_
_entity_poly.entity_id
_entity_poly.type
_entity_poly.pdbx_seq_one_letter_code
_entity_poly.pdbx_strand_id
1 'polypeptide(L)'
;MKLKHSEYKQRNMKIWNEIAPRYHKRWASVNKGPFQSTKKLIELVKINKNNLVLDVGCGTGVVTKQIQKKISKLGYVVGIDTSITAIKIAKKWNEKNKNLDFVNTDAENFTFSKKFDVVICQYALFFFPNAQKALKNMRNSLKKSGKIGISVHGSKESVPFFSSILDSVTKFIPDYIPPGSPNLD
;
A
#
# COMPACT_ATOMS: atom_id res chain seq x y z
N MET A 1 3.79 -0.09 27.46
CA MET A 1 5.15 0.25 26.94
C MET A 1 4.98 0.63 25.47
N LYS A 2 5.28 1.86 25.09
CA LYS A 2 5.16 2.32 23.70
C LYS A 2 6.29 1.70 22.86
N LEU A 3 5.95 1.12 21.70
CA LEU A 3 6.94 0.58 20.78
C LEU A 3 7.70 1.72 20.07
N LYS A 4 9.02 1.60 19.96
CA LYS A 4 9.80 2.51 19.11
C LYS A 4 9.39 2.34 17.64
N HIS A 5 9.49 3.39 16.83
CA HIS A 5 9.15 3.35 15.39
C HIS A 5 9.85 2.20 14.65
N SER A 6 11.13 1.94 14.99
CA SER A 6 11.90 0.84 14.39
C SER A 6 11.34 -0.55 14.73
N GLU A 7 10.93 -0.77 15.97
CA GLU A 7 10.35 -2.03 16.45
C GLU A 7 8.99 -2.28 15.80
N TYR A 8 8.14 -1.25 15.73
CA TYR A 8 6.85 -1.33 15.06
C TYR A 8 7.02 -1.68 13.56
N LYS A 9 7.99 -1.04 12.88
CA LYS A 9 8.30 -1.32 11.48
C LYS A 9 8.74 -2.77 11.26
N GLN A 10 9.66 -3.25 12.09
CA GLN A 10 10.13 -4.65 12.04
C GLN A 10 8.99 -5.64 12.30
N ARG A 11 8.16 -5.36 13.29
CA ARG A 11 6.96 -6.19 13.59
C ARG A 11 6.00 -6.24 12.41
N ASN A 12 5.65 -5.11 11.81
CA ASN A 12 4.77 -5.06 10.65
C ASN A 12 5.37 -5.81 9.46
N MET A 13 6.64 -5.60 9.17
CA MET A 13 7.33 -6.31 8.10
C MET A 13 7.29 -7.84 8.31
N LYS A 14 7.55 -8.32 9.53
CA LYS A 14 7.46 -9.74 9.87
C LYS A 14 6.05 -10.28 9.64
N ILE A 15 5.03 -9.61 10.17
CA ILE A 15 3.62 -9.99 9.99
C ILE A 15 3.27 -10.08 8.51
N TRP A 16 3.60 -9.06 7.72
CA TRP A 16 3.28 -9.05 6.29
C TRP A 16 4.06 -10.10 5.50
N ASN A 17 5.30 -10.43 5.88
CA ASN A 17 6.03 -11.55 5.28
C ASN A 17 5.33 -12.89 5.53
N GLU A 18 4.74 -13.09 6.70
CA GLU A 18 4.04 -14.32 7.06
C GLU A 18 2.67 -14.43 6.38
N ILE A 19 1.90 -13.35 6.35
CA ILE A 19 0.52 -13.39 5.85
C ILE A 19 0.39 -13.22 4.33
N ALA A 20 1.38 -12.62 3.66
CA ALA A 20 1.32 -12.30 2.23
C ALA A 20 0.88 -13.47 1.32
N PRO A 21 1.34 -14.72 1.51
CA PRO A 21 0.90 -15.84 0.67
C PRO A 21 -0.60 -16.14 0.81
N ARG A 22 -1.10 -16.17 2.06
CA ARG A 22 -2.53 -16.42 2.34
C ARG A 22 -3.40 -15.25 1.88
N TYR A 23 -2.93 -14.03 2.07
CA TYR A 23 -3.59 -12.82 1.61
C TYR A 23 -3.71 -12.81 0.08
N HIS A 24 -2.63 -13.13 -0.62
CA HIS A 24 -2.63 -13.25 -2.07
C HIS A 24 -3.62 -14.31 -2.58
N LYS A 25 -3.56 -15.52 -2.01
CA LYS A 25 -4.48 -16.62 -2.37
C LYS A 25 -5.94 -16.23 -2.20
N ARG A 26 -6.26 -15.48 -1.12
CA ARG A 26 -7.64 -15.09 -0.82
C ARG A 26 -8.15 -13.96 -1.72
N TRP A 27 -7.33 -12.98 -2.04
CA TRP A 27 -7.80 -11.71 -2.58
C TRP A 27 -7.34 -11.39 -4.01
N ALA A 28 -6.26 -12.01 -4.52
CA ALA A 28 -5.67 -11.61 -5.80
C ALA A 28 -6.58 -11.84 -7.02
N SER A 29 -7.46 -12.84 -6.96
CA SER A 29 -8.38 -13.19 -8.04
C SER A 29 -9.77 -12.57 -7.90
N VAL A 30 -10.07 -11.92 -6.78
CA VAL A 30 -11.40 -11.39 -6.50
C VAL A 30 -11.37 -9.87 -6.40
N ASN A 31 -12.29 -9.19 -7.10
CA ASN A 31 -12.45 -7.74 -7.03
C ASN A 31 -13.38 -7.37 -5.87
N LYS A 32 -13.09 -7.90 -4.67
CA LYS A 32 -13.86 -7.73 -3.44
C LYS A 32 -12.93 -7.37 -2.29
N GLY A 33 -13.50 -7.11 -1.12
CA GLY A 33 -12.75 -6.77 0.09
C GLY A 33 -11.88 -5.52 -0.12
N PRO A 34 -10.57 -5.56 0.24
CA PRO A 34 -9.71 -4.39 0.20
C PRO A 34 -9.49 -3.83 -1.22
N PHE A 35 -9.82 -4.58 -2.27
CA PHE A 35 -9.62 -4.14 -3.66
C PHE A 35 -10.90 -3.60 -4.34
N GLN A 36 -12.02 -3.56 -3.63
CA GLN A 36 -13.28 -3.05 -4.15
C GLN A 36 -13.20 -1.56 -4.54
N SER A 37 -12.44 -0.77 -3.77
CA SER A 37 -12.24 0.67 -4.03
C SER A 37 -11.18 0.99 -5.07
N THR A 38 -10.39 0.00 -5.55
CA THR A 38 -9.26 0.24 -6.46
C THR A 38 -9.68 0.93 -7.75
N LYS A 39 -10.78 0.46 -8.36
CA LYS A 39 -11.30 1.06 -9.60
C LYS A 39 -11.61 2.54 -9.40
N LYS A 40 -12.29 2.88 -8.32
CA LYS A 40 -12.65 4.28 -7.99
C LYS A 40 -11.43 5.14 -7.74
N LEU A 41 -10.43 4.61 -7.01
CA LEU A 41 -9.17 5.31 -6.75
C LEU A 41 -8.43 5.63 -8.06
N ILE A 42 -8.29 4.65 -8.96
CA ILE A 42 -7.66 4.80 -10.29
C ILE A 42 -8.39 5.86 -11.13
N GLU A 43 -9.72 5.87 -11.10
CA GLU A 43 -10.54 6.85 -11.81
C GLU A 43 -10.35 8.27 -11.27
N LEU A 44 -10.35 8.43 -9.95
CA LEU A 44 -10.19 9.74 -9.30
C LEU A 44 -8.85 10.40 -9.59
N VAL A 45 -7.76 9.63 -9.62
CA VAL A 45 -6.44 10.18 -9.96
C VAL A 45 -6.23 10.38 -11.47
N LYS A 46 -7.16 9.91 -12.30
CA LYS A 46 -7.18 10.08 -13.77
C LYS A 46 -5.87 9.59 -14.41
N ILE A 47 -5.55 8.31 -14.20
CA ILE A 47 -4.38 7.69 -14.84
C ILE A 47 -4.53 7.71 -16.36
N ASN A 48 -3.54 8.29 -17.04
CA ASN A 48 -3.44 8.30 -18.50
C ASN A 48 -2.56 7.15 -19.01
N LYS A 49 -2.77 6.76 -20.28
CA LYS A 49 -2.09 5.59 -20.89
C LYS A 49 -0.55 5.64 -20.81
N ASN A 50 0.07 6.81 -20.82
CA ASN A 50 1.52 6.96 -20.85
C ASN A 50 2.12 7.40 -19.50
N ASN A 51 1.34 7.34 -18.42
CA ASN A 51 1.82 7.76 -17.11
C ASN A 51 2.90 6.82 -16.56
N LEU A 52 3.83 7.42 -15.84
CA LEU A 52 4.69 6.73 -14.88
C LEU A 52 3.98 6.75 -13.53
N VAL A 53 3.70 5.57 -12.98
CA VAL A 53 2.91 5.42 -11.75
C VAL A 53 3.73 4.71 -10.69
N LEU A 54 3.70 5.22 -9.45
CA LEU A 54 4.28 4.59 -8.27
C LEU A 54 3.14 4.07 -7.37
N ASP A 55 3.19 2.80 -7.01
CA ASP A 55 2.27 2.16 -6.08
C ASP A 55 3.01 1.86 -4.77
N VAL A 56 2.69 2.62 -3.71
CA VAL A 56 3.37 2.59 -2.41
C VAL A 56 2.61 1.70 -1.44
N GLY A 57 3.28 0.69 -0.89
CA GLY A 57 2.66 -0.39 -0.14
C GLY A 57 1.90 -1.34 -1.08
N CYS A 58 2.52 -1.69 -2.20
CA CYS A 58 1.90 -2.47 -3.27
C CYS A 58 1.53 -3.91 -2.89
N GLY A 59 2.06 -4.40 -1.77
CA GLY A 59 1.84 -5.77 -1.32
C GLY A 59 2.20 -6.79 -2.40
N THR A 60 1.29 -7.71 -2.69
CA THR A 60 1.46 -8.75 -3.71
C THR A 60 1.13 -8.29 -5.15
N GLY A 61 1.03 -6.97 -5.38
CA GLY A 61 0.92 -6.36 -6.70
C GLY A 61 -0.48 -6.36 -7.31
N VAL A 62 -1.54 -6.50 -6.52
CA VAL A 62 -2.92 -6.53 -7.04
C VAL A 62 -3.34 -5.19 -7.63
N VAL A 63 -3.09 -4.10 -6.90
CA VAL A 63 -3.37 -2.72 -7.37
C VAL A 63 -2.46 -2.39 -8.54
N THR A 64 -1.16 -2.65 -8.41
CA THR A 64 -0.15 -2.43 -9.44
C THR A 64 -0.54 -3.07 -10.78
N LYS A 65 -1.04 -4.32 -10.76
CA LYS A 65 -1.53 -5.03 -11.96
C LYS A 65 -2.79 -4.38 -12.55
N GLN A 66 -3.69 -3.87 -11.72
CA GLN A 66 -4.87 -3.15 -12.21
C GLN A 66 -4.50 -1.83 -12.88
N ILE A 67 -3.52 -1.11 -12.33
CA ILE A 67 -2.95 0.10 -12.93
C ILE A 67 -2.28 -0.24 -14.27
N GLN A 68 -1.46 -1.30 -14.30
CA GLN A 68 -0.75 -1.75 -15.49
C GLN A 68 -1.69 -2.00 -16.68
N LYS A 69 -2.88 -2.55 -16.42
CA LYS A 69 -3.91 -2.74 -17.47
C LYS A 69 -4.47 -1.43 -18.07
N LYS A 70 -4.28 -0.31 -17.40
CA LYS A 70 -4.75 1.02 -17.85
C LYS A 70 -3.71 1.81 -18.63
N ILE A 71 -2.43 1.45 -18.51
CA ILE A 71 -1.34 2.12 -19.21
C ILE A 71 -0.98 1.40 -20.52
N SER A 72 -0.38 2.14 -21.45
CA SER A 72 0.14 1.62 -22.73
C SER A 72 1.57 1.09 -22.57
N LYS A 73 2.17 0.67 -23.67
CA LYS A 73 3.60 0.29 -23.71
C LYS A 73 4.57 1.44 -23.39
N LEU A 74 4.12 2.70 -23.48
CA LEU A 74 4.90 3.90 -23.15
C LEU A 74 4.75 4.30 -21.67
N GLY A 75 3.76 3.80 -20.96
CA GLY A 75 3.60 3.98 -19.53
C GLY A 75 4.39 2.93 -18.74
N TYR A 76 4.61 3.20 -17.45
CA TYR A 76 5.31 2.27 -16.57
C TYR A 76 4.77 2.34 -15.14
N VAL A 77 4.72 1.20 -14.46
CA VAL A 77 4.29 1.14 -13.06
C VAL A 77 5.42 0.57 -12.21
N VAL A 78 5.71 1.19 -11.08
CA VAL A 78 6.61 0.65 -10.07
C VAL A 78 5.82 0.42 -8.79
N GLY A 79 5.82 -0.80 -8.27
CA GLY A 79 5.29 -1.12 -6.95
C GLY A 79 6.42 -1.20 -5.92
N ILE A 80 6.23 -0.58 -4.75
CA ILE A 80 7.17 -0.69 -3.64
C ILE A 80 6.50 -1.24 -2.38
N ASP A 81 7.21 -2.12 -1.66
CA ASP A 81 6.76 -2.66 -0.39
C ASP A 81 7.95 -3.11 0.47
N THR A 82 7.82 -3.07 1.80
CA THR A 82 8.85 -3.56 2.73
C THR A 82 8.85 -5.07 2.89
N SER A 83 7.74 -5.75 2.60
CA SER A 83 7.66 -7.20 2.65
C SER A 83 8.35 -7.84 1.45
N ILE A 84 9.50 -8.45 1.68
CA ILE A 84 10.23 -9.19 0.62
C ILE A 84 9.40 -10.37 0.10
N THR A 85 8.60 -11.01 0.95
CA THR A 85 7.72 -12.11 0.56
C THR A 85 6.62 -11.62 -0.38
N ALA A 86 5.99 -10.48 -0.07
CA ALA A 86 4.98 -9.88 -0.93
C ALA A 86 5.58 -9.49 -2.30
N ILE A 87 6.75 -8.87 -2.31
CA ILE A 87 7.48 -8.49 -3.54
C ILE A 87 7.82 -9.71 -4.40
N LYS A 88 8.30 -10.81 -3.80
CA LYS A 88 8.56 -12.06 -4.53
C LYS A 88 7.30 -12.61 -5.20
N ILE A 89 6.17 -12.61 -4.47
CA ILE A 89 4.87 -13.02 -5.02
C ILE A 89 4.44 -12.09 -6.15
N ALA A 90 4.56 -10.77 -5.96
CA ALA A 90 4.19 -9.77 -6.95
C ALA A 90 4.99 -9.95 -8.26
N LYS A 91 6.31 -10.13 -8.17
CA LYS A 91 7.18 -10.39 -9.32
C LYS A 91 6.76 -11.66 -10.07
N LYS A 92 6.63 -12.77 -9.35
CA LYS A 92 6.23 -14.05 -9.94
C LYS A 92 4.85 -13.98 -10.62
N TRP A 93 3.88 -13.35 -9.98
CA TRP A 93 2.52 -13.23 -10.51
C TRP A 93 2.41 -12.32 -11.73
N ASN A 94 3.37 -11.41 -11.91
CA ASN A 94 3.39 -10.42 -12.99
C ASN A 94 4.57 -10.59 -13.96
N GLU A 95 5.30 -11.72 -13.94
CA GLU A 95 6.52 -11.95 -14.72
C GLU A 95 6.38 -11.73 -16.25
N LYS A 96 5.17 -11.89 -16.78
CA LYS A 96 4.88 -11.67 -18.21
C LYS A 96 4.63 -10.20 -18.58
N ASN A 97 4.52 -9.31 -17.61
CA ASN A 97 4.24 -7.89 -17.84
C ASN A 97 5.56 -7.11 -17.96
N LYS A 98 5.79 -6.46 -19.12
CA LYS A 98 7.05 -5.80 -19.43
C LYS A 98 7.18 -4.35 -18.94
N ASN A 99 6.05 -3.68 -18.64
CA ASN A 99 6.01 -2.27 -18.24
C ASN A 99 5.64 -2.07 -16.76
N LEU A 100 6.15 -2.97 -15.94
CA LEU A 100 5.86 -2.99 -14.50
C LEU A 100 7.06 -3.63 -13.77
N ASP A 101 7.40 -3.07 -12.63
CA ASP A 101 8.44 -3.60 -11.75
C ASP A 101 8.03 -3.51 -10.27
N PHE A 102 8.74 -4.26 -9.43
CA PHE A 102 8.54 -4.30 -7.99
C PHE A 102 9.87 -4.18 -7.26
N VAL A 103 9.91 -3.26 -6.30
CA VAL A 103 11.12 -2.96 -5.51
C VAL A 103 10.84 -3.18 -4.03
N ASN A 104 11.70 -3.95 -3.37
CA ASN A 104 11.65 -4.09 -1.92
C ASN A 104 12.32 -2.88 -1.28
N THR A 105 11.54 -1.96 -0.74
CA THR A 105 12.02 -0.74 -0.09
C THR A 105 10.96 -0.18 0.87
N ASP A 106 11.40 0.76 1.71
CA ASP A 106 10.60 1.40 2.73
C ASP A 106 9.99 2.72 2.22
N ALA A 107 8.68 2.89 2.39
CA ALA A 107 7.95 4.12 2.02
C ALA A 107 8.51 5.39 2.68
N GLU A 108 9.16 5.26 3.83
CA GLU A 108 9.77 6.38 4.54
C GLU A 108 11.22 6.70 4.09
N ASN A 109 11.84 5.83 3.26
CA ASN A 109 13.27 5.94 2.90
C ASN A 109 13.57 5.53 1.46
N PHE A 110 12.68 5.81 0.51
CA PHE A 110 12.97 5.54 -0.90
C PHE A 110 13.32 6.79 -1.68
N THR A 111 14.07 6.60 -2.76
CA THR A 111 14.38 7.64 -3.75
C THR A 111 14.41 7.02 -5.14
N PHE A 112 13.85 7.73 -6.11
CA PHE A 112 13.93 7.39 -7.53
C PHE A 112 14.52 8.56 -8.31
N SER A 113 15.32 8.25 -9.30
CA SER A 113 15.88 9.27 -10.22
C SER A 113 14.81 9.91 -11.12
N LYS A 114 13.79 9.11 -11.49
CA LYS A 114 12.66 9.59 -12.30
C LYS A 114 11.50 10.02 -11.41
N LYS A 115 10.76 11.05 -11.87
CA LYS A 115 9.54 11.51 -11.21
C LYS A 115 8.31 10.87 -11.85
N PHE A 116 7.29 10.63 -11.02
CA PHE A 116 6.05 9.98 -11.41
C PHE A 116 4.94 10.99 -11.72
N ASP A 117 4.06 10.61 -12.63
CA ASP A 117 2.84 11.37 -12.92
C ASP A 117 1.79 11.15 -11.84
N VAL A 118 1.73 9.93 -11.30
CA VAL A 118 0.79 9.55 -10.26
C VAL A 118 1.49 8.68 -9.21
N VAL A 119 1.20 8.96 -7.94
CA VAL A 119 1.54 8.08 -6.81
C VAL A 119 0.25 7.57 -6.19
N ILE A 120 0.16 6.26 -5.96
CA ILE A 120 -0.97 5.61 -5.28
C ILE A 120 -0.48 4.99 -3.98
N CYS A 121 -1.29 5.08 -2.93
CA CYS A 121 -1.11 4.36 -1.68
C CYS A 121 -2.47 3.86 -1.19
N GLN A 122 -2.76 2.58 -1.46
CA GLN A 122 -4.05 1.99 -1.12
C GLN A 122 -3.96 1.11 0.12
N TYR A 123 -4.66 1.46 1.19
CA TYR A 123 -4.73 0.74 2.47
C TYR A 123 -3.37 0.40 3.08
N ALA A 124 -2.36 1.27 2.89
CA ALA A 124 -1.02 1.06 3.41
C ALA A 124 -0.54 2.19 4.35
N LEU A 125 -1.04 3.42 4.18
CA LEU A 125 -0.53 4.59 4.88
C LEU A 125 -0.54 4.44 6.42
N PHE A 126 -1.55 3.81 6.98
CA PHE A 126 -1.70 3.60 8.43
C PHE A 126 -0.76 2.52 9.00
N PHE A 127 -0.01 1.81 8.16
CA PHE A 127 1.05 0.90 8.59
C PHE A 127 2.42 1.59 8.69
N PHE A 128 2.55 2.83 8.22
CA PHE A 128 3.83 3.55 8.26
C PHE A 128 3.97 4.29 9.59
N PRO A 129 4.97 3.96 10.43
CA PRO A 129 5.17 4.63 11.71
C PRO A 129 5.31 6.15 11.57
N ASN A 130 5.97 6.59 10.51
CA ASN A 130 6.08 8.01 10.16
C ASN A 130 5.35 8.30 8.84
N ALA A 131 4.01 8.35 8.91
CA ALA A 131 3.17 8.63 7.76
C ALA A 131 3.50 9.98 7.09
N GLN A 132 3.89 11.00 7.87
CA GLN A 132 4.29 12.31 7.35
C GLN A 132 5.55 12.20 6.49
N LYS A 133 6.56 11.43 6.93
CA LYS A 133 7.79 11.19 6.15
C LYS A 133 7.48 10.42 4.87
N ALA A 134 6.63 9.40 4.94
CA ALA A 134 6.19 8.66 3.76
C ALA A 134 5.46 9.58 2.75
N LEU A 135 4.52 10.41 3.22
CA LEU A 135 3.81 11.38 2.39
C LEU A 135 4.77 12.40 1.75
N LYS A 136 5.77 12.88 2.50
CA LYS A 136 6.81 13.77 1.96
C LYS A 136 7.61 13.09 0.85
N ASN A 137 7.98 11.81 1.02
CA ASN A 137 8.68 11.05 -0.03
C ASN A 137 7.81 10.82 -1.25
N MET A 138 6.52 10.48 -1.06
CA MET A 138 5.56 10.36 -2.16
C MET A 138 5.46 11.68 -2.94
N ARG A 139 5.28 12.81 -2.24
CA ARG A 139 5.25 14.14 -2.88
C ARG A 139 6.56 14.45 -3.62
N ASN A 140 7.70 14.17 -3.00
CA ASN A 140 9.01 14.40 -3.61
C ASN A 140 9.24 13.53 -4.85
N SER A 141 8.53 12.41 -4.99
CA SER A 141 8.62 11.51 -6.14
C SER A 141 7.75 11.96 -7.31
N LEU A 142 6.87 12.95 -7.13
CA LEU A 142 5.99 13.45 -8.17
C LEU A 142 6.65 14.47 -9.08
N LYS A 143 6.19 14.50 -10.32
CA LYS A 143 6.36 15.64 -11.22
C LYS A 143 5.58 16.85 -10.66
N LYS A 144 5.88 18.06 -11.15
CA LYS A 144 5.23 19.31 -10.70
C LYS A 144 3.69 19.25 -10.78
N SER A 145 3.15 18.64 -11.83
CA SER A 145 1.71 18.45 -12.04
C SER A 145 1.18 17.07 -11.61
N GLY A 146 2.01 16.29 -10.92
CA GLY A 146 1.66 14.93 -10.50
C GLY A 146 0.60 14.90 -9.41
N LYS A 147 -0.05 13.75 -9.26
CA LYS A 147 -1.15 13.53 -8.32
C LYS A 147 -0.86 12.40 -7.35
N ILE A 148 -1.37 12.53 -6.12
CA ILE A 148 -1.39 11.43 -5.14
C ILE A 148 -2.82 10.95 -4.97
N GLY A 149 -3.01 9.63 -5.04
CA GLY A 149 -4.25 8.96 -4.65
C GLY A 149 -4.02 8.10 -3.42
N ILE A 150 -4.78 8.35 -2.37
CA ILE A 150 -4.70 7.58 -1.13
C ILE A 150 -6.07 7.02 -0.80
N SER A 151 -6.14 5.76 -0.38
CA SER A 151 -7.31 5.22 0.28
C SER A 151 -6.95 4.65 1.65
N VAL A 152 -7.78 4.95 2.62
CA VAL A 152 -7.68 4.50 4.00
C VAL A 152 -9.06 4.03 4.47
N HIS A 153 -9.11 3.38 5.62
CA HIS A 153 -10.38 3.08 6.25
C HIS A 153 -11.07 4.38 6.69
N GLY A 154 -12.39 4.38 6.65
CA GLY A 154 -13.21 5.46 7.18
C GLY A 154 -13.16 5.52 8.71
N SER A 155 -13.94 6.44 9.28
CA SER A 155 -14.12 6.55 10.74
C SER A 155 -14.73 5.26 11.33
N LYS A 156 -14.69 5.14 12.65
CA LYS A 156 -15.26 4.01 13.39
C LYS A 156 -16.71 3.74 13.01
N GLU A 157 -17.48 4.79 12.80
CA GLU A 157 -18.90 4.75 12.42
C GLU A 157 -19.10 4.26 10.97
N SER A 158 -18.12 4.56 10.11
CA SER A 158 -18.16 4.20 8.68
C SER A 158 -17.75 2.74 8.40
N VAL A 159 -17.12 2.08 9.37
CA VAL A 159 -16.62 0.70 9.22
C VAL A 159 -17.03 -0.17 10.42
N PRO A 160 -18.35 -0.36 10.67
CA PRO A 160 -18.87 -0.97 11.89
C PRO A 160 -18.34 -2.38 12.15
N PHE A 161 -18.03 -3.16 11.11
CA PHE A 161 -17.46 -4.49 11.27
C PHE A 161 -16.09 -4.46 11.97
N PHE A 162 -15.18 -3.59 11.53
CA PHE A 162 -13.88 -3.45 12.19
C PHE A 162 -14.01 -2.84 13.59
N SER A 163 -14.91 -1.88 13.74
CA SER A 163 -15.17 -1.24 15.05
C SER A 163 -15.64 -2.26 16.08
N SER A 164 -16.61 -3.10 15.73
CA SER A 164 -17.13 -4.15 16.63
C SER A 164 -16.06 -5.16 17.02
N ILE A 165 -15.17 -5.53 16.09
CA ILE A 165 -14.05 -6.42 16.41
C ILE A 165 -13.08 -5.73 17.37
N LEU A 166 -12.69 -4.48 17.09
CA LEU A 166 -11.79 -3.72 17.95
C LEU A 166 -12.38 -3.51 19.36
N ASP A 167 -13.64 -3.14 19.45
CA ASP A 167 -14.34 -2.97 20.72
C ASP A 167 -14.40 -4.27 21.52
N SER A 168 -14.60 -5.39 20.83
CA SER A 168 -14.57 -6.71 21.48
C SER A 168 -13.17 -7.06 21.99
N VAL A 169 -12.14 -6.86 21.16
CA VAL A 169 -10.75 -7.16 21.54
C VAL A 169 -10.29 -6.27 22.69
N THR A 170 -10.55 -4.96 22.63
CA THR A 170 -10.13 -4.02 23.70
C THR A 170 -10.86 -4.24 25.01
N LYS A 171 -12.07 -4.81 25.00
CA LYS A 171 -12.80 -5.21 26.19
C LYS A 171 -12.07 -6.33 26.97
N PHE A 172 -11.43 -7.26 26.28
CA PHE A 172 -10.72 -8.39 26.89
C PHE A 172 -9.20 -8.17 27.01
N ILE A 173 -8.65 -7.27 26.20
CA ILE A 173 -7.23 -6.90 26.18
C ILE A 173 -7.16 -5.36 26.18
N PRO A 174 -7.27 -4.70 27.36
CA PRO A 174 -7.35 -3.23 27.45
C PRO A 174 -6.16 -2.50 26.80
N ASP A 175 -4.97 -3.08 26.84
CA ASP A 175 -3.74 -2.51 26.27
C ASP A 175 -3.47 -2.95 24.82
N TYR A 176 -4.47 -3.53 24.14
CA TYR A 176 -4.32 -3.91 22.75
C TYR A 176 -4.14 -2.71 21.84
N ILE A 177 -3.02 -2.64 21.17
CA ILE A 177 -2.71 -1.62 20.16
C ILE A 177 -2.95 -2.25 18.78
N PRO A 178 -4.01 -1.85 18.06
CA PRO A 178 -4.27 -2.36 16.71
C PRO A 178 -3.16 -1.94 15.75
N PRO A 179 -2.87 -2.76 14.73
CA PRO A 179 -1.98 -2.35 13.64
C PRO A 179 -2.47 -1.02 13.01
N GLY A 180 -1.57 -0.04 12.87
CA GLY A 180 -1.91 1.28 12.33
C GLY A 180 -2.45 2.27 13.36
N SER A 181 -2.39 1.97 14.64
CA SER A 181 -2.74 2.93 15.69
C SER A 181 -1.74 4.10 15.73
N PRO A 182 -2.21 5.36 15.87
CA PRO A 182 -1.34 6.54 15.86
C PRO A 182 -0.54 6.75 17.16
N ASN A 183 -0.69 5.89 18.16
CA ASN A 183 -0.01 5.98 19.45
C ASN A 183 1.45 5.49 19.40
N LEU A 184 2.18 5.96 18.40
CA LEU A 184 3.63 5.83 18.30
C LEU A 184 4.22 7.20 18.56
N ASP A 185 5.06 7.31 19.61
CA ASP A 185 5.88 8.50 19.83
C ASP A 185 6.97 8.62 18.80
#